data_76b04ac900842d903b2a4bc840fea1ab
#
_entry.id   76b04ac900842d903b2a4bc840fea1ab
#
_cell.length_a   1.000
_cell.length_b   1.000
_cell.length_c   1.000
_cell.angle_alpha   90.00
_cell.angle_beta   90.00
_cell.angle_gamma   90.00
#
_symmetry.space_group_name_H-M   'P 1'
#
loop_
_entity.id
_entity.type
_entity.pdbx_description
1 polymer ?
#
loop_
_entity_poly.entity_id
_entity_poly.type
_entity_poly.pdbx_seq_one_letter_code
_entity_poly.pdbx_strand_id
1 'polypeptide(L)'
;MRIFLYIVLFSVLGLAGCSQNESKESEMALIKKTDPNPVLIDENTKGNLDLVANIKEAIASYKEIYDVAVVKGKKDTLVVYKVKHLQRFHMKKIEKKIKEKLEKKFPDEKFTVSSDYKIFLEAVKLNEKMQKTDYSEKKANKRLKEIIKLKQEMA
;
A
#
# COMPACT_ATOMS: atom_id res chain seq x y z
N MET A 1 -52.04 -34.78 -20.22
CA MET A 1 -50.77 -34.74 -21.00
C MET A 1 -50.29 -33.32 -21.28
N ARG A 2 -51.13 -32.37 -21.69
CA ARG A 2 -50.70 -30.97 -21.96
C ARG A 2 -50.21 -30.19 -20.72
N ILE A 3 -50.85 -30.39 -19.56
CA ILE A 3 -50.44 -29.71 -18.30
C ILE A 3 -49.07 -30.18 -17.80
N PHE A 4 -48.77 -31.47 -17.99
CA PHE A 4 -47.47 -32.05 -17.63
C PHE A 4 -46.31 -31.44 -18.46
N LEU A 5 -46.58 -31.13 -19.72
CA LEU A 5 -45.62 -30.52 -20.63
C LEU A 5 -45.24 -29.07 -20.21
N TYR A 6 -46.21 -28.30 -19.69
CA TYR A 6 -45.97 -26.94 -19.20
C TYR A 6 -45.19 -26.91 -17.87
N ILE A 7 -45.41 -27.91 -16.99
CA ILE A 7 -44.65 -28.02 -15.73
C ILE A 7 -43.20 -28.37 -16.01
N VAL A 8 -42.90 -29.25 -16.97
CA VAL A 8 -41.53 -29.58 -17.37
C VAL A 8 -40.86 -28.40 -18.07
N LEU A 9 -41.58 -27.64 -18.91
CA LEU A 9 -41.03 -26.46 -19.59
C LEU A 9 -40.70 -25.33 -18.60
N PHE A 10 -41.49 -25.16 -17.52
CA PHE A 10 -41.28 -24.14 -16.50
C PHE A 10 -40.10 -24.47 -15.54
N SER A 11 -39.81 -25.76 -15.35
CA SER A 11 -38.69 -26.20 -14.50
C SER A 11 -37.31 -26.04 -15.18
N VAL A 12 -37.25 -25.98 -16.51
CA VAL A 12 -35.99 -25.81 -17.26
C VAL A 12 -35.54 -24.34 -17.32
N LEU A 13 -36.46 -23.38 -17.14
CA LEU A 13 -36.17 -21.94 -17.16
C LEU A 13 -35.62 -21.39 -15.82
N GLY A 14 -35.64 -22.20 -14.75
CA GLY A 14 -35.15 -21.78 -13.41
C GLY A 14 -33.65 -21.95 -13.12
N LEU A 15 -32.87 -22.51 -14.05
CA LEU A 15 -31.47 -22.88 -13.83
C LEU A 15 -30.42 -21.93 -14.46
N ALA A 16 -30.87 -20.83 -15.07
CA ALA A 16 -29.95 -19.86 -15.70
C ALA A 16 -29.79 -18.60 -14.85
N GLY A 17 -29.41 -18.73 -13.59
CA GLY A 17 -29.30 -17.58 -12.69
C GLY A 17 -28.30 -17.72 -11.57
N CYS A 18 -27.09 -18.20 -11.85
CA CYS A 18 -25.95 -17.96 -10.97
C CYS A 18 -24.76 -17.59 -11.85
N SER A 19 -24.68 -16.30 -12.18
CA SER A 19 -23.45 -15.73 -12.71
C SER A 19 -22.42 -15.70 -11.60
N GLN A 20 -21.47 -16.61 -11.68
CA GLN A 20 -20.37 -16.86 -10.75
C GLN A 20 -19.25 -15.81 -10.93
N ASN A 21 -19.62 -14.51 -10.90
CA ASN A 21 -18.66 -13.42 -11.05
C ASN A 21 -18.43 -12.59 -9.78
N GLU A 22 -19.20 -12.84 -8.68
CA GLU A 22 -19.07 -12.02 -7.47
C GLU A 22 -17.91 -12.46 -6.55
N SER A 23 -17.44 -13.70 -6.64
CA SER A 23 -16.37 -14.18 -5.74
C SER A 23 -14.97 -13.67 -6.09
N LYS A 24 -14.69 -13.34 -7.35
CA LYS A 24 -13.38 -12.81 -7.77
C LYS A 24 -13.22 -11.31 -7.47
N GLU A 25 -14.31 -10.54 -7.53
CA GLU A 25 -14.25 -9.11 -7.19
C GLU A 25 -14.15 -8.87 -5.68
N SER A 26 -14.79 -9.67 -4.84
CA SER A 26 -14.70 -9.51 -3.39
C SER A 26 -13.33 -9.89 -2.82
N GLU A 27 -12.67 -10.92 -3.35
CA GLU A 27 -11.28 -11.24 -2.99
C GLU A 27 -10.29 -10.19 -3.51
N MET A 28 -10.51 -9.64 -4.72
CA MET A 28 -9.67 -8.55 -5.25
C MET A 28 -9.90 -7.23 -4.53
N ALA A 29 -11.08 -6.95 -4.01
CA ALA A 29 -11.36 -5.73 -3.23
C ALA A 29 -10.57 -5.69 -1.92
N LEU A 30 -10.28 -6.85 -1.31
CA LEU A 30 -9.45 -6.95 -0.11
C LEU A 30 -7.93 -6.81 -0.39
N ILE A 31 -7.51 -6.98 -1.64
CA ILE A 31 -6.11 -6.90 -2.08
C ILE A 31 -5.90 -5.70 -3.03
N LYS A 32 -6.74 -4.68 -2.93
CA LYS A 32 -6.59 -3.49 -3.79
C LYS A 32 -5.20 -2.89 -3.61
N LYS A 33 -4.37 -3.06 -4.64
CA LYS A 33 -3.08 -2.39 -4.75
C LYS A 33 -3.35 -0.91 -5.04
N THR A 34 -2.81 -0.03 -4.21
CA THR A 34 -2.90 1.42 -4.42
C THR A 34 -1.77 1.94 -5.29
N ASP A 35 -0.63 1.28 -5.24
CA ASP A 35 0.59 1.59 -5.98
C ASP A 35 0.93 3.09 -5.99
N PRO A 36 0.98 3.74 -4.83
CA PRO A 36 1.17 5.17 -4.76
C PRO A 36 2.55 5.55 -5.31
N ASN A 37 2.60 6.62 -6.07
CA ASN A 37 3.88 7.16 -6.50
C ASN A 37 4.74 7.51 -5.29
N PRO A 38 6.08 7.32 -5.35
CA PRO A 38 6.97 7.81 -4.31
C PRO A 38 6.85 9.33 -4.17
N VAL A 39 6.85 9.84 -2.95
CA VAL A 39 6.68 11.26 -2.66
C VAL A 39 7.96 11.84 -2.11
N LEU A 40 8.39 12.93 -2.69
CA LEU A 40 9.45 13.80 -2.22
C LEU A 40 8.83 15.11 -1.74
N ILE A 41 9.01 15.44 -0.46
CA ILE A 41 8.44 16.65 0.15
C ILE A 41 9.28 17.90 -0.19
N ASP A 42 10.58 17.73 -0.43
CA ASP A 42 11.51 18.81 -0.78
C ASP A 42 11.92 18.66 -2.25
N GLU A 43 11.32 19.48 -3.12
CA GLU A 43 11.52 19.38 -4.58
C GLU A 43 12.90 19.90 -5.05
N ASN A 44 13.68 20.56 -4.18
CA ASN A 44 14.95 21.20 -4.56
C ASN A 44 16.11 20.24 -4.88
N THR A 45 15.86 18.92 -4.92
CA THR A 45 16.96 17.96 -5.10
C THR A 45 16.57 16.87 -6.11
N LYS A 46 16.93 17.08 -7.39
CA LYS A 46 16.69 16.08 -8.48
C LYS A 46 17.22 14.67 -8.13
N GLY A 47 18.34 14.57 -7.40
CA GLY A 47 18.88 13.28 -6.94
C GLY A 47 18.02 12.51 -5.96
N ASN A 48 17.04 13.14 -5.33
CA ASN A 48 16.15 12.47 -4.37
C ASN A 48 14.96 11.74 -5.02
N LEU A 49 14.58 12.08 -6.26
CA LEU A 49 13.54 11.34 -6.99
C LEU A 49 14.02 9.94 -7.35
N ASP A 50 15.25 9.81 -7.85
CA ASP A 50 15.84 8.51 -8.14
C ASP A 50 16.02 7.69 -6.86
N LEU A 51 16.39 8.34 -5.76
CA LEU A 51 16.52 7.69 -4.46
C LEU A 51 15.17 7.07 -3.99
N VAL A 52 14.08 7.84 -4.01
CA VAL A 52 12.76 7.31 -3.57
C VAL A 52 12.22 6.24 -4.52
N ALA A 53 12.49 6.36 -5.82
CA ALA A 53 12.15 5.31 -6.79
C ALA A 53 12.94 4.02 -6.52
N ASN A 54 14.25 4.12 -6.31
CA ASN A 54 15.12 2.99 -5.98
C ASN A 54 14.75 2.33 -4.65
N ILE A 55 14.32 3.09 -3.65
CA ILE A 55 13.81 2.56 -2.39
C ILE A 55 12.53 1.78 -2.64
N LYS A 56 11.56 2.35 -3.37
CA LYS A 56 10.30 1.69 -3.70
C LYS A 56 10.55 0.36 -4.44
N GLU A 57 11.37 0.38 -5.47
CA GLU A 57 11.71 -0.80 -6.26
C GLU A 57 12.38 -1.89 -5.41
N ALA A 58 13.37 -1.51 -4.57
CA ALA A 58 14.06 -2.43 -3.69
C ALA A 58 13.11 -3.15 -2.72
N ILE A 59 12.03 -2.50 -2.30
CA ILE A 59 11.02 -3.09 -1.41
C ILE A 59 9.96 -3.87 -2.20
N ALA A 60 9.52 -3.35 -3.34
CA ALA A 60 8.56 -4.03 -4.22
C ALA A 60 9.08 -5.37 -4.76
N SER A 61 10.42 -5.57 -4.79
CA SER A 61 11.04 -6.83 -5.20
C SER A 61 10.83 -7.99 -4.21
N TYR A 62 10.36 -7.74 -2.99
CA TYR A 62 10.08 -8.80 -2.02
C TYR A 62 8.77 -9.52 -2.38
N LYS A 63 8.85 -10.85 -2.52
CA LYS A 63 7.69 -11.71 -2.89
C LYS A 63 6.55 -11.64 -1.89
N GLU A 64 6.87 -11.33 -0.63
CA GLU A 64 5.94 -11.19 0.48
C GLU A 64 5.12 -9.90 0.43
N ILE A 65 5.59 -8.90 -0.31
CA ILE A 65 5.01 -7.56 -0.37
C ILE A 65 4.18 -7.42 -1.65
N TYR A 66 3.06 -6.71 -1.56
CA TYR A 66 2.23 -6.44 -2.73
C TYR A 66 1.96 -4.95 -2.96
N ASP A 67 2.27 -4.08 -1.99
CA ASP A 67 2.07 -2.65 -2.12
C ASP A 67 3.10 -1.89 -1.27
N VAL A 68 3.62 -0.77 -1.78
CA VAL A 68 4.67 0.03 -1.14
C VAL A 68 4.39 1.51 -1.33
N ALA A 69 4.50 2.29 -0.26
CA ALA A 69 4.52 3.75 -0.32
C ALA A 69 5.80 4.28 0.32
N VAL A 70 6.42 5.26 -0.32
CA VAL A 70 7.63 5.93 0.17
C VAL A 70 7.37 7.42 0.23
N VAL A 71 7.64 8.01 1.39
CA VAL A 71 7.55 9.47 1.60
C VAL A 71 8.88 9.96 2.17
N LYS A 72 9.61 10.75 1.39
CA LYS A 72 10.88 11.34 1.83
C LYS A 72 10.65 12.79 2.24
N GLY A 73 10.99 13.09 3.48
CA GLY A 73 11.13 14.44 4.02
C GLY A 73 12.57 14.93 4.01
N LYS A 74 12.82 16.06 4.66
CA LYS A 74 14.18 16.64 4.74
C LYS A 74 15.20 15.74 5.44
N LYS A 75 14.79 15.05 6.49
CA LYS A 75 15.70 14.22 7.33
C LYS A 75 15.21 12.78 7.49
N ASP A 76 13.93 12.54 7.34
CA ASP A 76 13.29 11.26 7.62
C ASP A 76 12.65 10.70 6.36
N THR A 77 12.84 9.40 6.12
CA THR A 77 12.22 8.66 5.02
C THR A 77 11.29 7.61 5.60
N LEU A 78 9.99 7.76 5.35
CA LEU A 78 8.98 6.80 5.73
C LEU A 78 8.79 5.80 4.60
N VAL A 79 8.95 4.52 4.93
CA VAL A 79 8.69 3.39 4.02
C VAL A 79 7.62 2.52 4.63
N VAL A 80 6.47 2.46 3.98
CA VAL A 80 5.33 1.64 4.42
C VAL A 80 4.94 0.67 3.33
N TYR A 81 4.53 -0.53 3.72
CA TYR A 81 4.20 -1.57 2.76
C TYR A 81 3.08 -2.48 3.28
N LYS A 82 2.45 -3.19 2.35
CA LYS A 82 1.45 -4.20 2.65
C LYS A 82 2.01 -5.58 2.33
N VAL A 83 1.85 -6.51 3.27
CA VAL A 83 2.24 -7.91 3.10
C VAL A 83 1.06 -8.76 2.64
N LYS A 84 1.33 -9.77 1.80
CA LYS A 84 0.35 -10.78 1.41
C LYS A 84 -0.20 -11.47 2.65
N HIS A 85 -1.48 -11.87 2.60
CA HIS A 85 -2.21 -12.38 3.77
C HIS A 85 -1.46 -13.49 4.53
N LEU A 86 -0.89 -14.46 3.83
CA LEU A 86 -0.15 -15.58 4.42
C LEU A 86 1.17 -15.15 5.11
N GLN A 87 1.65 -13.94 4.85
CA GLN A 87 2.91 -13.42 5.41
C GLN A 87 2.71 -12.56 6.66
N ARG A 88 1.46 -12.34 7.10
CA ARG A 88 1.15 -11.50 8.27
C ARG A 88 1.80 -11.98 9.56
N PHE A 89 1.96 -13.28 9.71
CA PHE A 89 2.66 -13.86 10.87
C PHE A 89 4.16 -13.55 10.92
N HIS A 90 4.74 -13.11 9.82
CA HIS A 90 6.17 -12.80 9.70
C HIS A 90 6.45 -11.28 9.62
N MET A 91 5.46 -10.41 9.83
CA MET A 91 5.59 -8.96 9.63
C MET A 91 6.79 -8.35 10.36
N LYS A 92 6.99 -8.67 11.65
CA LYS A 92 8.14 -8.15 12.43
C LYS A 92 9.51 -8.56 11.83
N LYS A 93 9.61 -9.82 11.36
CA LYS A 93 10.83 -10.33 10.72
C LYS A 93 11.09 -9.64 9.37
N ILE A 94 10.02 -9.44 8.58
CA ILE A 94 10.09 -8.75 7.29
C ILE A 94 10.49 -7.29 7.51
N GLU A 95 9.87 -6.59 8.48
CA GLU A 95 10.18 -5.20 8.83
C GLU A 95 11.66 -5.01 9.20
N LYS A 96 12.18 -5.87 10.08
CA LYS A 96 13.59 -5.86 10.47
C LYS A 96 14.51 -6.05 9.25
N LYS A 97 14.25 -7.08 8.43
CA LYS A 97 15.04 -7.39 7.22
C LYS A 97 15.04 -6.24 6.22
N ILE A 98 13.91 -5.58 6.03
CA ILE A 98 13.78 -4.41 5.14
C ILE A 98 14.59 -3.25 5.70
N LYS A 99 14.42 -2.94 6.99
CA LYS A 99 15.13 -1.83 7.64
C LYS A 99 16.64 -2.00 7.52
N GLU A 100 17.18 -3.16 7.87
CA GLU A 100 18.61 -3.48 7.76
C GLU A 100 19.12 -3.34 6.31
N LYS A 101 18.35 -3.80 5.33
CA LYS A 101 18.70 -3.68 3.91
C LYS A 101 18.73 -2.22 3.46
N LEU A 102 17.75 -1.42 3.87
CA LEU A 102 17.68 0.00 3.53
C LEU A 102 18.83 0.80 4.17
N GLU A 103 19.09 0.61 5.46
CA GLU A 103 20.18 1.27 6.18
C GLU A 103 21.55 0.91 5.60
N LYS A 104 21.73 -0.35 5.16
CA LYS A 104 22.97 -0.79 4.49
C LYS A 104 23.13 -0.18 3.10
N LYS A 105 22.03 -0.07 2.33
CA LYS A 105 22.08 0.44 0.95
C LYS A 105 22.13 1.96 0.87
N PHE A 106 21.56 2.64 1.87
CA PHE A 106 21.43 4.10 1.93
C PHE A 106 21.81 4.60 3.33
N PRO A 107 23.12 4.58 3.68
CA PRO A 107 23.58 4.85 5.05
C PRO A 107 23.34 6.28 5.53
N ASP A 108 23.20 7.23 4.62
CA ASP A 108 22.95 8.64 4.92
C ASP A 108 21.46 8.97 5.18
N GLU A 109 20.58 7.96 5.03
CA GLU A 109 19.14 8.13 5.17
C GLU A 109 18.63 7.58 6.50
N LYS A 110 17.74 8.33 7.15
CA LYS A 110 17.05 7.88 8.35
C LYS A 110 15.70 7.26 8.01
N PHE A 111 15.60 5.94 8.12
CA PHE A 111 14.41 5.20 7.77
C PHE A 111 13.46 4.96 8.95
N THR A 112 12.18 5.20 8.71
CA THR A 112 11.08 4.62 9.49
C THR A 112 10.34 3.63 8.61
N VAL A 113 10.37 2.36 9.00
CA VAL A 113 9.76 1.26 8.23
C VAL A 113 8.53 0.76 8.98
N SER A 114 7.43 0.47 8.27
CA SER A 114 6.23 -0.10 8.88
C SER A 114 5.44 -0.95 7.90
N SER A 115 4.88 -2.04 8.41
CA SER A 115 3.89 -2.89 7.75
C SER A 115 2.47 -2.64 8.27
N ASP A 116 2.29 -1.64 9.13
CA ASP A 116 0.99 -1.30 9.69
C ASP A 116 0.07 -0.65 8.65
N TYR A 117 -1.15 -1.16 8.54
CA TYR A 117 -2.12 -0.70 7.55
C TYR A 117 -2.59 0.74 7.78
N LYS A 118 -2.73 1.16 9.04
CA LYS A 118 -3.10 2.53 9.39
C LYS A 118 -2.02 3.51 8.96
N ILE A 119 -0.76 3.18 9.23
CA ILE A 119 0.39 4.00 8.82
C ILE A 119 0.47 4.07 7.30
N PHE A 120 0.21 2.94 6.59
CA PHE A 120 0.16 2.92 5.13
C PHE A 120 -0.91 3.89 4.59
N LEU A 121 -2.13 3.86 5.14
CA LEU A 121 -3.20 4.76 4.72
C LEU A 121 -2.86 6.24 4.96
N GLU A 122 -2.22 6.56 6.08
CA GLU A 122 -1.81 7.92 6.38
C GLU A 122 -0.71 8.43 5.42
N ALA A 123 0.21 7.56 5.01
CA ALA A 123 1.21 7.89 3.99
C ALA A 123 0.57 8.14 2.62
N VAL A 124 -0.41 7.32 2.20
CA VAL A 124 -1.16 7.51 0.96
C VAL A 124 -1.95 8.81 0.98
N LYS A 125 -2.65 9.11 2.08
CA LYS A 125 -3.37 10.39 2.26
C LYS A 125 -2.44 11.60 2.19
N LEU A 126 -1.22 11.49 2.73
CA LEU A 126 -0.22 12.56 2.61
C LEU A 126 0.19 12.75 1.16
N ASN A 127 0.43 11.66 0.42
CA ASN A 127 0.71 11.71 -1.01
C ASN A 127 -0.40 12.43 -1.78
N GLU A 128 -1.66 12.04 -1.59
CA GLU A 128 -2.82 12.66 -2.25
C GLU A 128 -2.94 14.15 -1.93
N LYS A 129 -2.63 14.55 -0.69
CA LYS A 129 -2.64 15.97 -0.30
C LYS A 129 -1.55 16.77 -0.99
N MET A 130 -0.37 16.18 -1.16
CA MET A 130 0.75 16.84 -1.82
C MET A 130 0.54 17.06 -3.33
N GLN A 131 -0.36 16.30 -3.95
CA GLN A 131 -0.75 16.53 -5.35
C GLN A 131 -1.66 17.75 -5.51
N LYS A 132 -2.14 18.35 -4.40
CA LYS A 132 -2.95 19.56 -4.43
C LYS A 132 -2.04 20.80 -4.37
N THR A 133 -2.33 21.79 -5.21
CA THR A 133 -1.51 23.00 -5.40
C THR A 133 -1.36 23.89 -4.14
N ASP A 134 -2.23 23.74 -3.16
CA ASP A 134 -2.26 24.55 -1.92
C ASP A 134 -1.59 23.88 -0.72
N TYR A 135 -1.01 22.67 -0.89
CA TYR A 135 -0.41 21.92 0.21
C TYR A 135 1.09 22.16 0.31
N SER A 136 1.50 23.09 1.20
CA SER A 136 2.89 23.51 1.33
C SER A 136 3.81 22.42 1.89
N GLU A 137 5.10 22.44 1.50
CA GLU A 137 6.15 21.56 2.03
C GLU A 137 6.23 21.57 3.57
N LYS A 138 6.04 22.75 4.19
CA LYS A 138 6.05 22.87 5.66
C LYS A 138 4.92 22.03 6.29
N LYS A 139 3.72 22.08 5.73
CA LYS A 139 2.58 21.26 6.17
C LYS A 139 2.87 19.77 5.93
N ALA A 140 3.44 19.42 4.79
CA ALA A 140 3.78 18.04 4.45
C ALA A 140 4.84 17.45 5.39
N ASN A 141 5.93 18.18 5.66
CA ASN A 141 6.96 17.76 6.63
C ASN A 141 6.41 17.63 8.07
N LYS A 142 5.52 18.54 8.49
CA LYS A 142 4.84 18.40 9.79
C LYS A 142 4.01 17.11 9.81
N ARG A 143 3.22 16.86 8.77
CA ARG A 143 2.38 15.67 8.70
C ARG A 143 3.19 14.38 8.67
N LEU A 144 4.31 14.34 7.93
CA LEU A 144 5.22 13.19 7.94
C LEU A 144 5.72 12.87 9.35
N LYS A 145 6.15 13.89 10.11
CA LYS A 145 6.58 13.70 11.50
C LYS A 145 5.48 13.15 12.41
N GLU A 146 4.23 13.62 12.24
CA GLU A 146 3.08 13.11 12.97
C GLU A 146 2.83 11.62 12.68
N ILE A 147 2.96 11.21 11.41
CA ILE A 147 2.80 9.80 11.00
C ILE A 147 3.92 8.94 11.61
N ILE A 148 5.17 9.42 11.58
CA ILE A 148 6.30 8.72 12.19
C ILE A 148 6.11 8.57 13.70
N LYS A 149 5.65 9.63 14.38
CA LYS A 149 5.34 9.59 15.82
C LYS A 149 4.23 8.57 16.10
N LEU A 150 3.15 8.58 15.32
CA LEU A 150 2.06 7.60 15.45
C LEU A 150 2.58 6.17 15.34
N LYS A 151 3.48 5.87 14.39
CA LYS A 151 4.11 4.55 14.26
C LYS A 151 4.90 4.17 15.51
N GLN A 152 5.61 5.11 16.12
CA GLN A 152 6.38 4.86 17.34
C GLN A 152 5.48 4.57 18.56
N GLU A 153 4.33 5.23 18.65
CA GLU A 153 3.34 5.01 19.72
C GLU A 153 2.61 3.67 19.59
N MET A 154 2.59 3.06 18.39
CA MET A 154 1.93 1.78 18.09
C MET A 154 2.90 0.57 18.12
N ALA A 155 4.19 0.77 18.34
CA ALA A 155 5.24 -0.28 18.30
C ALA A 155 5.42 -0.94 19.73
#